data_802c026a906c47f0c856503d5ea4ff66
#
_entry.id   802c026a906c47f0c856503d5ea4ff66
#
_cell.length_a   1.000
_cell.length_b   1.000
_cell.length_c   1.000
_cell.angle_alpha   90.00
_cell.angle_beta   90.00
_cell.angle_gamma   90.00
#
_symmetry.space_group_name_H-M   'P 1'
#
loop_
_entity.id
_entity.type
_entity.pdbx_description
1 polymer ?
#
loop_
_entity_poly.entity_id
_entity_poly.type
_entity_poly.pdbx_seq_one_letter_code
_entity_poly.pdbx_strand_id
1 'polypeptide(L)'
;MIIFTNFRSTLAVLSACLTAITFFVSCNSEQLDFGRTGRNLEIHASRPQVVSKAFYTQDGITRIITPSASNRKLAVVNTTIVNRSSTVIPISVDPDAATLGDRKGKKSNAIDPFARSKEISGAIEPDPDVLEITPVLWGEIELSRGFQVSGSLVFDVPKGLRLGTIFWDEVEYIPVDFIDYWRDND
;
A
#
# COMPACT_ATOMS: atom_id res chain seq x y z
N MET A 1 -47.08 -12.21 71.68
CA MET A 1 -47.16 -10.90 71.03
C MET A 1 -46.36 -11.02 69.72
N ILE A 2 -47.09 -11.21 68.63
CA ILE A 2 -46.54 -11.58 67.33
C ILE A 2 -46.50 -10.31 66.49
N ILE A 3 -45.34 -9.91 66.00
CA ILE A 3 -45.20 -8.77 65.12
C ILE A 3 -44.83 -9.33 63.72
N PHE A 4 -45.80 -9.18 62.82
CA PHE A 4 -45.59 -9.45 61.37
C PHE A 4 -44.86 -8.27 60.77
N THR A 5 -43.70 -8.50 60.20
CA THR A 5 -43.02 -7.54 59.34
C THR A 5 -43.20 -7.94 57.89
N ASN A 6 -43.81 -7.04 57.15
CA ASN A 6 -44.05 -7.14 55.68
C ASN A 6 -42.80 -7.21 54.88
N PHE A 7 -42.70 -8.27 54.12
CA PHE A 7 -41.71 -8.43 53.10
C PHE A 7 -42.15 -7.68 51.80
N ARG A 8 -41.72 -6.48 51.60
CA ARG A 8 -41.92 -5.77 50.33
C ARG A 8 -40.75 -6.06 49.41
N SER A 9 -41.03 -6.86 48.40
CA SER A 9 -40.17 -7.15 47.27
C SER A 9 -39.82 -5.86 46.53
N THR A 10 -38.59 -5.41 46.64
CA THR A 10 -38.00 -4.41 45.75
C THR A 10 -37.59 -5.10 44.48
N LEU A 11 -38.37 -4.89 43.43
CA LEU A 11 -38.04 -5.27 42.06
C LEU A 11 -36.88 -4.41 41.64
N ALA A 12 -35.69 -4.99 41.62
CA ALA A 12 -34.51 -4.35 41.02
C ALA A 12 -34.69 -4.36 39.50
N VAL A 13 -34.96 -3.19 38.96
CA VAL A 13 -34.95 -2.94 37.53
C VAL A 13 -33.49 -3.03 37.06
N LEU A 14 -33.14 -4.18 36.49
CA LEU A 14 -31.87 -4.37 35.81
C LEU A 14 -31.93 -3.60 34.48
N SER A 15 -31.47 -2.34 34.51
CA SER A 15 -31.25 -1.56 33.30
C SER A 15 -30.08 -2.22 32.54
N ALA A 16 -30.42 -3.07 31.58
CA ALA A 16 -29.46 -3.58 30.62
C ALA A 16 -29.00 -2.43 29.74
N CYS A 17 -27.86 -1.82 30.06
CA CYS A 17 -27.11 -0.97 29.13
C CYS A 17 -26.64 -1.86 27.98
N LEU A 18 -27.47 -1.91 26.94
CA LEU A 18 -27.11 -2.47 25.64
C LEU A 18 -26.12 -1.51 25.02
N THR A 19 -24.87 -1.67 25.36
CA THR A 19 -23.77 -1.01 24.63
C THR A 19 -23.75 -1.54 23.21
N ALA A 20 -24.35 -0.80 22.28
CA ALA A 20 -24.21 -1.02 20.86
C ALA A 20 -22.73 -0.84 20.51
N ILE A 21 -21.99 -1.94 20.47
CA ILE A 21 -20.66 -1.99 19.88
C ILE A 21 -20.91 -1.83 18.38
N THR A 22 -20.84 -0.59 17.91
CA THR A 22 -20.74 -0.29 16.50
C THR A 22 -19.37 -0.81 16.05
N PHE A 23 -19.36 -2.02 15.51
CA PHE A 23 -18.26 -2.48 14.69
C PHE A 23 -18.18 -1.51 13.50
N PHE A 24 -17.24 -0.59 13.55
CA PHE A 24 -16.75 0.06 12.34
C PHE A 24 -16.10 -1.06 11.54
N VAL A 25 -16.89 -1.68 10.67
CA VAL A 25 -16.33 -2.42 9.54
C VAL A 25 -15.65 -1.35 8.71
N SER A 26 -14.34 -1.19 8.97
CA SER A 26 -13.46 -0.53 8.02
C SER A 26 -13.61 -1.35 6.75
N CYS A 27 -14.36 -0.84 5.78
CA CYS A 27 -14.26 -1.31 4.41
C CYS A 27 -12.85 -0.97 3.95
N ASN A 28 -11.90 -1.83 4.27
CA ASN A 28 -10.75 -1.99 3.40
C ASN A 28 -11.36 -2.44 2.08
N SER A 29 -11.47 -1.50 1.12
CA SER A 29 -11.64 -1.86 -0.27
C SER A 29 -10.51 -2.86 -0.54
N GLU A 30 -10.87 -4.13 -0.75
CA GLU A 30 -9.91 -5.14 -1.20
C GLU A 30 -9.30 -4.55 -2.46
N GLN A 31 -8.07 -4.08 -2.30
CA GLN A 31 -7.30 -3.57 -3.41
C GLN A 31 -6.96 -4.79 -4.23
N LEU A 32 -7.61 -4.94 -5.39
CA LEU A 32 -7.39 -6.06 -6.29
C LEU A 32 -5.91 -6.11 -6.64
N ASP A 33 -5.24 -7.14 -6.17
CA ASP A 33 -3.84 -7.39 -6.50
C ASP A 33 -3.79 -8.23 -7.77
N PHE A 34 -2.98 -7.78 -8.71
CA PHE A 34 -2.68 -8.50 -9.95
C PHE A 34 -1.39 -9.26 -9.75
N GLY A 35 -1.40 -10.55 -10.06
CA GLY A 35 -0.24 -11.41 -9.82
C GLY A 35 0.29 -12.03 -11.10
N ARG A 36 1.61 -12.23 -11.17
CA ARG A 36 2.26 -13.03 -12.19
C ARG A 36 3.42 -13.81 -11.63
N THR A 37 3.46 -15.09 -12.00
CA THR A 37 4.52 -16.01 -11.61
C THR A 37 5.56 -16.08 -12.71
N GLY A 38 6.83 -15.84 -12.34
CA GLY A 38 8.00 -16.11 -13.14
C GLY A 38 8.57 -17.50 -12.85
N ARG A 39 9.87 -17.68 -13.12
CA ARG A 39 10.56 -18.94 -12.82
C ARG A 39 10.93 -19.07 -11.35
N ASN A 40 11.44 -17.99 -10.77
CA ASN A 40 11.98 -17.95 -9.41
C ASN A 40 11.15 -17.07 -8.48
N LEU A 41 10.51 -16.06 -9.02
CA LEU A 41 9.71 -15.09 -8.27
C LEU A 41 8.24 -15.14 -8.70
N GLU A 42 7.39 -14.71 -7.80
CA GLU A 42 6.01 -14.34 -8.09
C GLU A 42 5.80 -12.91 -7.62
N ILE A 43 5.28 -12.06 -8.50
CA ILE A 43 5.05 -10.65 -8.22
C ILE A 43 3.55 -10.39 -8.17
N HIS A 44 3.10 -9.80 -7.07
CA HIS A 44 1.76 -9.24 -6.94
C HIS A 44 1.86 -7.73 -6.84
N ALA A 45 0.98 -7.03 -7.52
CA ALA A 45 0.95 -5.59 -7.55
C ALA A 45 -0.48 -5.05 -7.48
N SER A 46 -0.70 -4.02 -6.67
CA SER A 46 -1.97 -3.30 -6.63
C SER A 46 -2.11 -2.38 -7.84
N ARG A 47 -3.33 -1.93 -8.12
CA ARG A 47 -3.54 -0.83 -9.07
C ARG A 47 -2.76 0.40 -8.61
N PRO A 48 -2.13 1.16 -9.54
CA PRO A 48 -1.43 2.38 -9.20
C PRO A 48 -2.39 3.42 -8.59
N GLN A 49 -2.04 3.92 -7.40
CA GLN A 49 -2.71 5.08 -6.82
C GLN A 49 -1.96 6.34 -7.23
N VAL A 50 -2.64 7.25 -7.95
CA VAL A 50 -2.02 8.47 -8.49
C VAL A 50 -2.33 9.65 -7.59
N VAL A 51 -1.29 10.19 -6.93
CA VAL A 51 -1.42 11.22 -5.90
C VAL A 51 -0.48 12.40 -6.15
N SER A 52 -0.73 13.54 -5.49
CA SER A 52 0.17 14.69 -5.56
C SER A 52 1.35 14.60 -4.61
N LYS A 53 1.20 13.85 -3.51
CA LYS A 53 2.21 13.67 -2.49
C LYS A 53 2.11 12.27 -1.91
N ALA A 54 3.25 11.72 -1.50
CA ALA A 54 3.31 10.54 -0.66
C ALA A 54 4.14 10.84 0.57
N PHE A 55 3.88 10.17 1.69
CA PHE A 55 4.68 10.33 2.89
C PHE A 55 4.86 8.99 3.61
N TYR A 56 5.89 8.93 4.42
CA TYR A 56 6.14 7.82 5.33
C TYR A 56 6.75 8.33 6.63
N THR A 57 6.60 7.55 7.68
CA THR A 57 7.23 7.84 8.97
C THR A 57 8.24 6.75 9.28
N GLN A 58 9.47 7.16 9.54
CA GLN A 58 10.56 6.29 9.93
C GLN A 58 11.26 6.88 11.15
N ASP A 59 11.48 6.08 12.19
CA ASP A 59 12.13 6.49 13.44
C ASP A 59 11.49 7.75 14.08
N GLY A 60 10.17 7.89 13.94
CA GLY A 60 9.41 9.04 14.46
C GLY A 60 9.53 10.31 13.61
N ILE A 61 10.25 10.26 12.49
CA ILE A 61 10.42 11.38 11.56
C ILE A 61 9.51 11.16 10.35
N THR A 62 8.63 12.11 10.09
CA THR A 62 7.76 12.09 8.91
C THR A 62 8.47 12.74 7.72
N ARG A 63 8.46 12.05 6.60
CA ARG A 63 9.10 12.48 5.36
C ARG A 63 8.09 12.50 4.23
N ILE A 64 8.12 13.56 3.41
CA ILE A 64 7.21 13.75 2.28
C ILE A 64 7.96 13.67 0.95
N ILE A 65 7.35 12.98 -0.01
CA ILE A 65 7.82 12.88 -1.39
C ILE A 65 6.88 13.71 -2.26
N THR A 66 7.45 14.48 -3.17
CA THR A 66 6.70 15.29 -4.13
C THR A 66 7.16 15.00 -5.56
N PRO A 67 6.30 15.17 -6.56
CA PRO A 67 6.68 15.08 -7.97
C PRO A 67 7.84 16.05 -8.31
N SER A 68 8.64 15.69 -9.33
CA SER A 68 9.77 16.51 -9.79
C SER A 68 9.35 17.82 -10.46
N ALA A 69 8.11 17.91 -10.97
CA ALA A 69 7.59 19.09 -11.65
C ALA A 69 6.07 19.18 -11.50
N SER A 70 5.51 20.39 -11.73
CA SER A 70 4.07 20.68 -11.57
C SER A 70 3.16 19.91 -12.53
N ASN A 71 3.67 19.45 -13.67
CA ASN A 71 2.97 18.63 -14.65
C ASN A 71 3.14 17.13 -14.41
N ARG A 72 3.61 16.73 -13.22
CA ARG A 72 3.82 15.34 -12.83
C ARG A 72 2.99 14.99 -11.58
N LYS A 73 2.82 13.70 -11.35
CA LYS A 73 2.19 13.10 -10.16
C LYS A 73 3.06 11.94 -9.66
N LEU A 74 2.79 11.49 -8.46
CA LEU A 74 3.33 10.22 -7.99
C LEU A 74 2.32 9.12 -8.28
N ALA A 75 2.81 8.00 -8.78
CA ALA A 75 2.06 6.76 -8.84
C ALA A 75 2.65 5.79 -7.81
N VAL A 76 1.82 5.31 -6.89
CA VAL A 76 2.22 4.38 -5.84
C VAL A 76 1.62 3.01 -6.15
N VAL A 77 2.45 1.98 -6.14
CA VAL A 77 2.06 0.59 -6.36
C VAL A 77 2.50 -0.24 -5.16
N ASN A 78 1.54 -0.83 -4.45
CA ASN A 78 1.88 -1.81 -3.42
C ASN A 78 2.28 -3.10 -4.12
N THR A 79 3.48 -3.58 -3.83
CA THR A 79 4.09 -4.72 -4.49
C THR A 79 4.48 -5.77 -3.46
N THR A 80 4.17 -7.03 -3.77
CA THR A 80 4.61 -8.19 -2.99
C THR A 80 5.46 -9.07 -3.87
N ILE A 81 6.64 -9.42 -3.39
CA ILE A 81 7.59 -10.31 -4.05
C ILE A 81 7.65 -11.60 -3.27
N VAL A 82 7.38 -12.72 -3.91
CA VAL A 82 7.42 -14.06 -3.30
C VAL A 82 8.56 -14.86 -3.92
N ASN A 83 9.44 -15.42 -3.10
CA ASN A 83 10.48 -16.34 -3.57
C ASN A 83 9.90 -17.74 -3.76
N ARG A 84 9.76 -18.16 -5.00
CA ARG A 84 9.28 -19.50 -5.42
C ARG A 84 10.42 -20.46 -5.67
N SER A 85 11.67 -20.00 -5.61
CA SER A 85 12.86 -20.84 -5.84
C SER A 85 13.16 -21.76 -4.65
N SER A 86 14.15 -22.63 -4.81
CA SER A 86 14.64 -23.52 -3.75
C SER A 86 15.71 -22.91 -2.86
N THR A 87 16.17 -21.69 -3.16
CA THR A 87 17.31 -21.03 -2.50
C THR A 87 16.92 -19.65 -2.00
N VAL A 88 17.80 -19.02 -1.21
CA VAL A 88 17.73 -17.60 -0.89
C VAL A 88 18.04 -16.80 -2.16
N ILE A 89 17.27 -15.75 -2.41
CA ILE A 89 17.47 -14.82 -3.52
C ILE A 89 17.84 -13.45 -2.94
N PRO A 90 19.02 -12.90 -3.25
CA PRO A 90 19.30 -11.48 -3.01
C PRO A 90 18.52 -10.65 -4.06
N ILE A 91 17.87 -9.61 -3.60
CA ILE A 91 17.08 -8.67 -4.42
C ILE A 91 17.57 -7.27 -4.10
N SER A 92 17.91 -6.50 -5.14
CA SER A 92 18.24 -5.08 -5.01
C SER A 92 17.12 -4.24 -5.59
N VAL A 93 16.32 -3.62 -4.73
CA VAL A 93 15.25 -2.74 -5.17
C VAL A 93 15.80 -1.34 -5.35
N ASP A 94 16.02 -0.96 -6.59
CA ASP A 94 16.58 0.30 -7.05
C ASP A 94 15.75 0.89 -8.22
N PRO A 95 16.15 2.00 -8.87
CA PRO A 95 15.39 2.59 -9.98
C PRO A 95 15.20 1.66 -11.18
N ASP A 96 16.09 0.68 -11.36
CA ASP A 96 16.05 -0.24 -12.50
C ASP A 96 15.30 -1.53 -12.19
N ALA A 97 15.07 -1.84 -10.91
CA ALA A 97 14.35 -3.04 -10.47
C ALA A 97 12.89 -3.08 -10.94
N ALA A 98 12.25 -1.90 -11.07
CA ALA A 98 10.87 -1.82 -11.51
C ALA A 98 10.58 -0.60 -12.38
N THR A 99 9.80 -0.80 -13.44
CA THR A 99 9.30 0.31 -14.27
C THR A 99 7.78 0.24 -14.41
N LEU A 100 7.14 1.41 -14.42
CA LEU A 100 5.69 1.54 -14.62
C LEU A 100 5.40 2.06 -16.03
N GLY A 101 4.71 1.26 -16.83
CA GLY A 101 4.38 1.55 -18.22
C GLY A 101 3.01 2.19 -18.39
N ASP A 102 2.90 3.09 -19.37
CA ASP A 102 1.64 3.64 -19.83
C ASP A 102 1.11 2.87 -21.07
N ARG A 103 -0.13 3.17 -21.46
CA ARG A 103 -0.79 2.58 -22.64
C ARG A 103 -0.05 2.86 -23.96
N LYS A 104 0.85 3.85 -24.00
CA LYS A 104 1.62 4.23 -25.18
C LYS A 104 3.01 3.61 -25.20
N GLY A 105 3.32 2.75 -24.23
CA GLY A 105 4.61 2.08 -24.09
C GLY A 105 5.70 2.95 -23.44
N LYS A 106 5.37 4.15 -22.95
CA LYS A 106 6.31 4.97 -22.18
C LYS A 106 6.46 4.38 -20.78
N LYS A 107 7.69 4.20 -20.33
CA LYS A 107 8.02 3.68 -19.01
C LYS A 107 8.58 4.78 -18.11
N SER A 108 8.30 4.65 -16.82
CA SER A 108 8.87 5.48 -15.75
C SER A 108 9.51 4.55 -14.73
N ASN A 109 10.76 4.81 -14.37
CA ASN A 109 11.48 4.04 -13.36
C ASN A 109 10.93 4.31 -11.95
N ALA A 110 11.10 3.37 -11.06
CA ALA A 110 10.91 3.61 -9.64
C ALA A 110 11.85 4.72 -9.16
N ILE A 111 11.43 5.48 -8.16
CA ILE A 111 12.25 6.53 -7.56
C ILE A 111 12.68 6.11 -6.17
N ASP A 112 13.91 6.50 -5.79
CA ASP A 112 14.39 6.33 -4.42
C ASP A 112 13.58 7.22 -3.46
N PRO A 113 12.73 6.64 -2.61
CA PRO A 113 11.89 7.41 -1.71
C PRO A 113 12.70 8.11 -0.61
N PHE A 114 13.85 7.56 -0.22
CA PHE A 114 14.70 8.12 0.81
C PHE A 114 15.48 9.34 0.29
N ALA A 115 16.06 9.24 -0.89
CA ALA A 115 16.78 10.35 -1.53
C ALA A 115 15.85 11.48 -1.99
N ARG A 116 14.60 11.16 -2.35
CA ARG A 116 13.62 12.12 -2.88
C ARG A 116 12.75 12.77 -1.80
N SER A 117 12.75 12.25 -0.59
CA SER A 117 11.92 12.77 0.49
C SER A 117 12.55 13.99 1.18
N LYS A 118 11.68 14.78 1.80
CA LYS A 118 12.05 15.90 2.68
C LYS A 118 11.40 15.68 4.03
N GLU A 119 12.13 15.94 5.08
CA GLU A 119 11.58 15.95 6.44
C GLU A 119 10.57 17.09 6.60
N ILE A 120 9.48 16.81 7.31
CA ILE A 120 8.47 17.80 7.65
C ILE A 120 8.20 17.79 9.15
N SER A 121 7.98 18.96 9.70
CA SER A 121 7.56 19.14 11.08
C SER A 121 6.04 19.37 11.11
N GLY A 122 5.35 18.63 11.97
CA GLY A 122 3.90 18.74 12.12
C GLY A 122 3.11 17.57 11.52
N ALA A 123 1.82 17.54 11.84
CA ALA A 123 0.90 16.54 11.33
C ALA A 123 0.55 16.84 9.86
N ILE A 124 0.39 15.78 9.07
CA ILE A 124 -0.15 15.88 7.72
C ILE A 124 -1.67 15.97 7.84
N GLU A 125 -2.27 17.01 7.27
CA GLU A 125 -3.72 17.10 7.18
C GLU A 125 -4.26 16.01 6.24
N PRO A 126 -5.39 15.37 6.58
CA PRO A 126 -6.05 14.42 5.71
C PRO A 126 -6.42 15.06 4.37
N ASP A 127 -5.86 14.51 3.28
CA ASP A 127 -6.11 14.97 1.91
C ASP A 127 -6.17 13.71 1.03
N PRO A 128 -7.22 13.51 0.22
CA PRO A 128 -7.35 12.36 -0.66
C PRO A 128 -6.23 12.27 -1.72
N ASP A 129 -5.54 13.39 -2.01
CA ASP A 129 -4.41 13.45 -2.95
C ASP A 129 -3.04 13.33 -2.25
N VAL A 130 -3.04 12.88 -0.98
CA VAL A 130 -1.85 12.60 -0.16
C VAL A 130 -1.96 11.18 0.38
N LEU A 131 -0.94 10.35 0.14
CA LEU A 131 -0.93 8.93 0.50
C LEU A 131 0.19 8.58 1.48
N GLU A 132 -0.16 7.86 2.54
CA GLU A 132 0.84 7.21 3.39
C GLU A 132 1.35 5.93 2.73
N ILE A 133 2.68 5.78 2.66
CA ILE A 133 3.36 4.62 2.07
C ILE A 133 4.16 3.90 3.16
N THR A 134 3.61 2.81 3.67
CA THR A 134 4.26 2.00 4.72
C THR A 134 3.86 0.54 4.56
N PRO A 135 4.85 -0.39 4.51
CA PRO A 135 6.29 -0.16 4.40
C PRO A 135 6.72 0.31 3.01
N VAL A 136 7.88 0.94 2.94
CA VAL A 136 8.56 1.29 1.67
C VAL A 136 9.37 0.09 1.20
N LEU A 137 9.24 -0.29 -0.07
CA LEU A 137 9.99 -1.38 -0.68
C LEU A 137 11.19 -0.80 -1.44
N TRP A 138 12.39 -0.85 -0.81
CA TRP A 138 13.60 -0.26 -1.38
C TRP A 138 14.88 -0.82 -0.75
N GLY A 139 15.96 -0.92 -1.54
CA GLY A 139 17.28 -1.36 -1.06
C GLY A 139 17.49 -2.87 -1.17
N GLU A 140 18.50 -3.35 -0.47
CA GLU A 140 18.94 -4.75 -0.50
C GLU A 140 18.05 -5.62 0.41
N ILE A 141 17.60 -6.74 -0.10
CA ILE A 141 16.72 -7.69 0.57
C ILE A 141 17.20 -9.12 0.31
N GLU A 142 17.42 -9.90 1.36
CA GLU A 142 17.64 -11.34 1.24
C GLU A 142 16.31 -12.07 1.47
N LEU A 143 15.75 -12.62 0.40
CA LEU A 143 14.45 -13.29 0.45
C LEU A 143 14.64 -14.81 0.52
N SER A 144 14.37 -15.40 1.68
CA SER A 144 14.45 -16.83 1.89
C SER A 144 13.40 -17.59 1.07
N ARG A 145 13.66 -18.89 0.81
CA ARG A 145 12.74 -19.77 0.10
C ARG A 145 11.34 -19.75 0.71
N GLY A 146 10.33 -19.50 -0.12
CA GLY A 146 8.91 -19.48 0.29
C GLY A 146 8.49 -18.28 1.11
N PHE A 147 9.40 -17.34 1.37
CA PHE A 147 9.09 -16.09 2.03
C PHE A 147 8.69 -15.03 1.02
N GLN A 148 8.04 -14.00 1.53
CA GLN A 148 7.63 -12.83 0.75
C GLN A 148 8.02 -11.55 1.47
N VAL A 149 8.18 -10.50 0.69
CA VAL A 149 8.31 -9.11 1.15
C VAL A 149 7.27 -8.26 0.44
N SER A 150 6.67 -7.33 1.17
CA SER A 150 5.66 -6.42 0.63
C SER A 150 6.02 -4.98 0.97
N GLY A 151 5.69 -4.07 0.07
CA GLY A 151 5.85 -2.64 0.31
C GLY A 151 5.47 -1.80 -0.89
N SER A 152 5.55 -0.49 -0.72
CA SER A 152 5.18 0.49 -1.72
C SER A 152 6.37 0.86 -2.61
N LEU A 153 6.19 0.76 -3.93
CA LEU A 153 7.05 1.36 -4.94
C LEU A 153 6.45 2.69 -5.38
N VAL A 154 7.28 3.70 -5.58
CA VAL A 154 6.88 5.05 -5.99
C VAL A 154 7.47 5.38 -7.34
N PHE A 155 6.64 5.91 -8.23
CA PHE A 155 7.02 6.33 -9.58
C PHE A 155 6.63 7.79 -9.79
N ASP A 156 7.52 8.56 -10.41
CA ASP A 156 7.22 9.93 -10.81
C ASP A 156 6.75 9.92 -12.27
N VAL A 157 5.46 10.22 -12.49
CA VAL A 157 4.80 10.04 -13.79
C VAL A 157 4.18 11.34 -14.30
N PRO A 158 4.10 11.59 -15.62
CA PRO A 158 3.35 12.72 -16.18
C PRO A 158 1.87 12.64 -15.79
N LYS A 159 1.24 13.81 -15.57
CA LYS A 159 -0.22 13.88 -15.32
C LYS A 159 -1.03 13.35 -16.50
N GLY A 160 -2.15 12.70 -16.21
CA GLY A 160 -3.10 12.23 -17.22
C GLY A 160 -2.66 11.00 -18.01
N LEU A 161 -1.61 10.28 -17.55
CA LEU A 161 -1.26 9.00 -18.14
C LEU A 161 -2.18 7.89 -17.64
N ARG A 162 -2.54 7.00 -18.55
CA ARG A 162 -3.19 5.73 -18.23
C ARG A 162 -2.10 4.68 -18.00
N LEU A 163 -1.87 4.37 -16.74
CA LEU A 163 -0.88 3.38 -16.32
C LEU A 163 -1.45 1.98 -16.50
N GLY A 164 -0.68 1.03 -17.04
CA GLY A 164 -1.23 -0.26 -17.42
C GLY A 164 -0.46 -1.47 -16.97
N THR A 165 0.85 -1.37 -16.84
CA THR A 165 1.71 -2.51 -16.56
C THR A 165 2.83 -2.08 -15.65
N ILE A 166 3.08 -2.81 -14.56
CA ILE A 166 4.36 -2.76 -13.86
C ILE A 166 5.25 -3.86 -14.40
N PHE A 167 6.48 -3.52 -14.71
CA PHE A 167 7.52 -4.45 -15.15
C PHE A 167 8.52 -4.58 -14.02
N TRP A 168 8.63 -5.76 -13.48
CA TRP A 168 9.68 -6.13 -12.55
C TRP A 168 10.85 -6.71 -13.35
N ASP A 169 12.08 -6.22 -13.14
CA ASP A 169 13.25 -6.60 -13.93
C ASP A 169 14.45 -7.06 -13.08
N GLU A 170 14.27 -7.09 -11.75
CA GLU A 170 15.30 -7.60 -10.85
C GLU A 170 15.19 -9.13 -10.72
N VAL A 171 16.34 -9.84 -10.85
CA VAL A 171 16.44 -11.30 -10.89
C VAL A 171 15.87 -11.91 -12.17
N GLU A 172 14.64 -11.56 -12.53
CA GLU A 172 13.98 -12.00 -13.77
C GLU A 172 12.89 -10.99 -14.18
N TYR A 173 12.63 -10.94 -15.50
CA TYR A 173 11.63 -10.04 -16.06
C TYR A 173 10.21 -10.60 -15.89
N ILE A 174 9.37 -9.88 -15.13
CA ILE A 174 7.97 -10.25 -14.86
C ILE A 174 7.06 -9.04 -15.09
N PRO A 175 6.31 -8.98 -16.20
CA PRO A 175 5.29 -7.96 -16.40
C PRO A 175 4.01 -8.33 -15.66
N VAL A 176 3.43 -7.40 -14.90
CA VAL A 176 2.12 -7.52 -14.25
C VAL A 176 1.18 -6.48 -14.84
N ASP A 177 0.16 -6.95 -15.56
CA ASP A 177 -0.79 -6.08 -16.26
C ASP A 177 -1.99 -5.77 -15.38
N PHE A 178 -2.39 -4.51 -15.33
CA PHE A 178 -3.62 -4.04 -14.69
C PHE A 178 -4.76 -4.01 -15.72
N ILE A 179 -5.12 -5.17 -16.28
CA ILE A 179 -6.02 -5.29 -17.44
C ILE A 179 -7.36 -4.59 -17.21
N ASP A 180 -7.94 -4.70 -16.02
CA ASP A 180 -9.22 -4.06 -15.70
C ASP A 180 -9.13 -2.54 -15.63
N TYR A 181 -7.94 -2.02 -15.33
CA TYR A 181 -7.69 -0.57 -15.31
C TYR A 181 -7.87 0.08 -16.70
N TRP A 182 -7.68 -0.69 -17.77
CA TRP A 182 -7.87 -0.22 -19.15
C TRP A 182 -9.33 -0.17 -19.56
N ARG A 183 -10.19 -1.03 -19.00
CA ARG A 183 -11.62 -1.16 -19.35
C ARG A 183 -12.48 -0.15 -18.62
N ASP A 184 -12.15 0.16 -17.37
CA ASP A 184 -12.98 1.00 -16.49
C ASP A 184 -12.93 2.49 -16.85
N ASN A 185 -12.13 2.89 -17.86
CA ASN A 185 -11.87 4.28 -18.22
C ASN A 185 -12.10 4.61 -19.71
N ASP A 186 -12.83 3.76 -20.45
CA ASP A 186 -13.24 4.05 -21.85
C ASP A 186 -14.61 4.70 -21.93
#